data_0d7056e2e7c36a914a5737df4e662a11
#
_entry.id   0d7056e2e7c36a914a5737df4e662a11
#
_cell.length_a   1.000
_cell.length_b   1.000
_cell.length_c   1.000
_cell.angle_alpha   90.00
_cell.angle_beta   90.00
_cell.angle_gamma   90.00
#
_symmetry.space_group_name_H-M   'P 1'
#
loop_
_entity.id
_entity.type
_entity.pdbx_description
1 polymer ?
#
loop_
_entity_poly.entity_id
_entity_poly.type
_entity_poly.pdbx_seq_one_letter_code
_entity_poly.pdbx_strand_id
1 'polypeptide(L)'
;GIWLKTVTDDSQPEQVRLLAGWKPNDPEADGRVQEGKLKILSESGETLEEYTIRRRNYGLPVVNVDGTWWCKYNLQGNVKRFEDQISIQDDPAKDVSLYDYLTTCSDEEWLAIWGDSYQGDNPNGLKLRHNGTSFYYEGFNQNNAVFIGNLPVTEMAPDGYQLPGDEEFTKFKMDHATSSTDINFGNGATNGYWTQARKRINIKNYERANLEINGISYGPVHHHSVKIESANSTELILFGPGAQTYGDGSDMFKSLYIIWASHFNDGFTWLMEGYATSTGKGNWFKTATYPARCTRVIRCVKTPVEYIYN
;
A
#
# COMPACT_ATOMS: atom_id res chain seq x y z
N GLY A 1 5.32 -0.47 -27.46
CA GLY A 1 4.49 0.65 -27.89
C GLY A 1 5.29 1.94 -27.90
N ILE A 2 4.83 2.95 -28.62
CA ILE A 2 5.44 4.27 -28.67
C ILE A 2 5.19 4.95 -27.32
N TRP A 3 6.23 5.21 -26.55
CA TRP A 3 6.14 5.87 -25.25
C TRP A 3 6.59 7.33 -25.27
N LEU A 4 7.18 7.79 -26.37
CA LEU A 4 7.63 9.14 -26.59
C LEU A 4 7.07 9.66 -27.92
N LYS A 5 6.39 10.78 -27.86
CA LYS A 5 5.76 11.41 -29.03
C LYS A 5 6.02 12.92 -29.00
N THR A 6 6.32 13.50 -30.15
CA THR A 6 6.29 14.95 -30.34
C THR A 6 4.87 15.40 -30.66
N VAL A 7 4.45 16.52 -30.08
CA VAL A 7 3.18 17.16 -30.38
C VAL A 7 3.44 18.62 -30.67
N THR A 8 2.94 19.11 -31.80
CA THR A 8 2.93 20.51 -32.16
C THR A 8 1.60 21.13 -31.75
N ASP A 9 1.65 22.35 -31.27
CA ASP A 9 0.48 23.17 -30.95
C ASP A 9 0.33 24.19 -32.07
N ASP A 10 -0.77 24.13 -32.81
CA ASP A 10 -1.03 25.05 -33.93
C ASP A 10 -1.10 26.53 -33.49
N SER A 11 -1.37 26.79 -32.20
CA SER A 11 -1.33 28.14 -31.62
C SER A 11 0.08 28.62 -31.30
N GLN A 12 1.05 27.72 -31.26
CA GLN A 12 2.47 27.99 -30.96
C GLN A 12 3.36 27.12 -31.86
N PRO A 13 3.39 27.35 -33.17
CA PRO A 13 4.06 26.46 -34.13
C PRO A 13 5.59 26.35 -33.91
N GLU A 14 6.17 27.29 -33.18
CA GLU A 14 7.59 27.28 -32.83
C GLU A 14 7.92 26.40 -31.62
N GLN A 15 6.91 25.85 -30.95
CA GLN A 15 7.08 25.00 -29.76
C GLN A 15 6.72 23.55 -30.06
N VAL A 16 7.67 22.67 -29.83
CA VAL A 16 7.45 21.24 -29.85
C VAL A 16 7.34 20.74 -28.40
N ARG A 17 6.21 20.16 -28.07
CA ARG A 17 6.02 19.48 -26.76
C ARG A 17 6.38 18.02 -26.88
N LEU A 18 7.09 17.52 -25.88
CA LEU A 18 7.33 16.10 -25.74
C LEU A 18 6.29 15.50 -24.80
N LEU A 19 5.51 14.57 -25.32
CA LEU A 19 4.66 13.72 -24.49
C LEU A 19 5.38 12.41 -24.25
N ALA A 20 5.78 12.17 -23.02
CA ALA A 20 6.32 10.90 -22.58
C ALA A 20 5.16 10.10 -21.94
N GLY A 21 4.66 9.12 -22.65
CA GLY A 21 3.64 8.23 -22.14
C GLY A 21 4.20 7.28 -21.09
N TRP A 22 3.50 7.12 -20.00
CA TRP A 22 3.67 6.05 -19.04
C TRP A 22 2.69 4.94 -19.40
N LYS A 23 3.15 3.69 -19.38
CA LYS A 23 2.23 2.57 -19.27
C LYS A 23 2.17 2.25 -17.77
N PRO A 24 1.22 2.85 -17.02
CA PRO A 24 1.04 2.54 -15.63
C PRO A 24 0.63 1.07 -15.53
N ASN A 25 0.93 0.48 -14.39
CA ASN A 25 0.47 -0.87 -14.10
C ASN A 25 1.08 -1.97 -15.01
N ASP A 26 2.24 -1.71 -15.60
CA ASP A 26 3.02 -2.75 -16.25
C ASP A 26 4.14 -3.19 -15.30
N PRO A 27 3.97 -4.27 -14.53
CA PRO A 27 5.00 -4.74 -13.60
C PRO A 27 6.25 -5.21 -14.32
N GLU A 28 6.12 -5.64 -15.60
CA GLU A 28 7.27 -6.05 -16.41
C GLU A 28 8.14 -4.87 -16.84
N ALA A 29 7.61 -3.64 -16.78
CA ALA A 29 8.36 -2.42 -17.06
C ALA A 29 9.11 -1.91 -15.82
N ASP A 30 8.89 -2.49 -14.65
CA ASP A 30 9.49 -2.06 -13.40
C ASP A 30 11.02 -2.26 -13.41
N GLY A 31 11.72 -1.18 -13.04
CA GLY A 31 13.19 -1.18 -13.01
C GLY A 31 13.86 -1.04 -14.38
N ARG A 32 13.15 -1.05 -15.50
CA ARG A 32 13.73 -0.86 -16.82
C ARG A 32 13.96 0.61 -17.12
N VAL A 33 15.15 0.91 -17.61
CA VAL A 33 15.42 2.19 -18.24
C VAL A 33 15.00 2.11 -19.71
N GLN A 34 14.09 2.99 -20.12
CA GLN A 34 13.75 3.16 -21.52
C GLN A 34 14.44 4.42 -22.04
N GLU A 35 15.06 4.30 -23.19
CA GLU A 35 15.71 5.42 -23.86
C GLU A 35 15.01 5.70 -25.19
N GLY A 36 14.78 6.97 -25.46
CA GLY A 36 14.32 7.49 -26.74
C GLY A 36 15.25 8.59 -27.21
N LYS A 37 15.38 8.72 -28.51
CA LYS A 37 16.16 9.78 -29.12
C LYS A 37 15.24 10.77 -29.80
N LEU A 38 15.39 12.04 -29.45
CA LEU A 38 14.82 13.16 -30.17
C LEU A 38 15.91 13.77 -31.06
N LYS A 39 15.63 13.87 -32.34
CA LYS A 39 16.53 14.52 -33.30
C LYS A 39 15.86 15.78 -33.83
N ILE A 40 16.62 16.88 -33.85
CA ILE A 40 16.28 18.09 -34.56
C ILE A 40 17.00 18.01 -35.90
N LEU A 41 16.26 18.06 -36.99
CA LEU A 41 16.78 17.93 -38.32
C LEU A 41 16.71 19.29 -39.04
N SER A 42 17.71 19.55 -39.92
CA SER A 42 17.62 20.64 -40.89
C SER A 42 16.59 20.34 -41.98
N GLU A 43 16.29 21.32 -42.81
CA GLU A 43 15.42 21.11 -43.98
C GLU A 43 16.02 20.08 -44.96
N SER A 44 17.34 19.90 -44.96
CA SER A 44 18.02 18.89 -45.78
C SER A 44 18.03 17.50 -45.15
N GLY A 45 17.50 17.35 -43.93
CA GLY A 45 17.44 16.08 -43.18
C GLY A 45 18.73 15.78 -42.39
N GLU A 46 19.65 16.70 -42.29
CA GLU A 46 20.85 16.55 -41.44
C GLU A 46 20.47 16.73 -39.96
N THR A 47 21.03 15.90 -39.09
CA THR A 47 20.82 16.02 -37.63
C THR A 47 21.58 17.24 -37.12
N LEU A 48 20.87 18.27 -36.68
CA LEU A 48 21.42 19.46 -36.04
C LEU A 48 21.73 19.21 -34.58
N GLU A 49 20.80 18.56 -33.89
CA GLU A 49 20.90 18.22 -32.45
C GLU A 49 20.29 16.86 -32.19
N GLU A 50 20.83 16.14 -31.23
CA GLU A 50 20.28 14.88 -30.73
C GLU A 50 20.21 14.91 -29.20
N TYR A 51 19.00 14.61 -28.66
CA TYR A 51 18.77 14.50 -27.24
C TYR A 51 18.44 13.06 -26.90
N THR A 52 19.09 12.51 -25.87
CA THR A 52 18.72 11.23 -25.30
C THR A 52 17.73 11.47 -24.16
N ILE A 53 16.50 10.99 -24.33
CA ILE A 53 15.45 11.08 -23.33
C ILE A 53 15.38 9.74 -22.62
N ARG A 54 15.62 9.76 -21.32
CA ARG A 54 15.57 8.57 -20.48
C ARG A 54 14.33 8.60 -19.61
N ARG A 55 13.58 7.52 -19.66
CA ARG A 55 12.51 7.23 -18.74
C ARG A 55 12.98 6.09 -17.83
N ARG A 56 12.98 6.35 -16.53
CA ARG A 56 13.03 5.29 -15.53
C ARG A 56 11.63 5.02 -15.03
N ASN A 57 11.30 3.77 -14.79
CA ASN A 57 10.08 3.44 -14.11
C ASN A 57 10.30 3.75 -12.64
N TYR A 58 9.89 4.95 -12.24
CA TYR A 58 9.86 5.36 -10.84
C TYR A 58 8.50 4.96 -10.30
N GLY A 59 8.50 4.19 -9.22
CA GLY A 59 7.26 3.82 -8.57
C GLY A 59 7.50 2.97 -7.34
N LEU A 60 6.42 2.73 -6.63
CA LEU A 60 6.40 1.80 -5.52
C LEU A 60 6.18 0.38 -6.09
N PRO A 61 6.77 -0.65 -5.46
CA PRO A 61 6.48 -2.03 -5.83
C PRO A 61 4.99 -2.32 -5.68
N VAL A 62 4.40 -2.94 -6.69
CA VAL A 62 2.97 -3.24 -6.72
C VAL A 62 2.71 -4.70 -7.07
N VAL A 63 1.56 -5.20 -6.62
CA VAL A 63 1.04 -6.51 -6.95
C VAL A 63 -0.36 -6.37 -7.55
N ASN A 64 -0.67 -7.19 -8.55
CA ASN A 64 -1.99 -7.19 -9.15
C ASN A 64 -2.94 -8.07 -8.36
N VAL A 65 -4.04 -7.50 -7.89
CA VAL A 65 -5.11 -8.22 -7.24
C VAL A 65 -6.40 -7.98 -8.01
N ASP A 66 -6.73 -8.92 -8.87
CA ASP A 66 -7.95 -8.90 -9.70
C ASP A 66 -8.14 -7.57 -10.47
N GLY A 67 -7.05 -7.11 -11.09
CA GLY A 67 -7.02 -5.89 -11.90
C GLY A 67 -6.69 -4.60 -11.13
N THR A 68 -6.65 -4.63 -9.81
CA THR A 68 -6.18 -3.51 -9.00
C THR A 68 -4.70 -3.69 -8.63
N TRP A 69 -3.91 -2.65 -8.82
CA TRP A 69 -2.50 -2.64 -8.49
C TRP A 69 -2.27 -2.08 -7.09
N TRP A 70 -2.15 -2.95 -6.11
CA TRP A 70 -1.87 -2.63 -4.72
C TRP A 70 -0.38 -2.43 -4.48
N CYS A 71 -0.02 -1.41 -3.71
CA CYS A 71 1.35 -1.28 -3.23
C CYS A 71 1.73 -2.51 -2.39
N LYS A 72 2.94 -2.99 -2.60
CA LYS A 72 3.50 -4.16 -1.90
C LYS A 72 3.77 -3.85 -0.42
N TYR A 73 4.12 -2.60 -0.12
CA TYR A 73 4.47 -2.12 1.22
C TYR A 73 3.51 -1.05 1.72
N ASN A 74 3.43 -0.90 3.05
CA ASN A 74 2.78 0.24 3.68
C ASN A 74 3.62 1.49 3.46
N LEU A 75 2.98 2.67 3.45
CA LEU A 75 3.69 3.93 3.40
C LEU A 75 4.46 4.18 4.69
N GLN A 76 5.55 4.93 4.57
CA GLN A 76 6.41 5.35 5.69
C GLN A 76 6.87 6.80 5.48
N GLY A 77 7.35 7.44 6.55
CA GLY A 77 7.77 8.84 6.49
C GLY A 77 6.65 9.77 6.06
N ASN A 78 6.96 10.69 5.15
CA ASN A 78 5.96 11.57 4.57
C ASN A 78 5.31 10.89 3.35
N VAL A 79 3.98 10.72 3.39
CA VAL A 79 3.23 10.02 2.34
C VAL A 79 3.36 10.65 0.95
N LYS A 80 3.69 11.95 0.87
CA LYS A 80 3.86 12.68 -0.40
C LYS A 80 5.25 12.52 -1.01
N ARG A 81 6.20 12.02 -0.25
CA ARG A 81 7.60 11.96 -0.65
C ARG A 81 7.97 10.55 -1.08
N PHE A 82 8.34 10.39 -2.34
CA PHE A 82 8.81 9.11 -2.88
C PHE A 82 10.09 8.64 -2.20
N GLU A 83 10.95 9.57 -1.79
CA GLU A 83 12.23 9.27 -1.14
C GLU A 83 12.07 8.61 0.22
N ASP A 84 10.91 8.79 0.85
CA ASP A 84 10.58 8.18 2.13
C ASP A 84 10.01 6.76 1.94
N GLN A 85 9.63 6.39 0.71
CA GLN A 85 8.97 5.12 0.40
C GLN A 85 9.95 4.07 -0.12
N ILE A 86 9.61 2.80 0.06
CA ILE A 86 10.35 1.70 -0.56
C ILE A 86 10.10 1.75 -2.07
N SER A 87 11.16 2.02 -2.82
CA SER A 87 11.09 2.07 -4.28
C SER A 87 11.19 0.67 -4.88
N ILE A 88 10.85 0.55 -6.17
CA ILE A 88 11.04 -0.70 -6.92
C ILE A 88 12.50 -1.16 -6.91
N GLN A 89 13.44 -0.22 -6.93
CA GLN A 89 14.87 -0.53 -6.92
C GLN A 89 15.32 -1.08 -5.56
N ASP A 90 14.71 -0.60 -4.50
CA ASP A 90 15.05 -0.92 -3.11
C ASP A 90 14.15 -2.02 -2.52
N ASP A 91 13.31 -2.65 -3.34
CA ASP A 91 12.41 -3.72 -2.91
C ASP A 91 13.21 -4.92 -2.36
N PRO A 92 13.22 -5.15 -1.03
CA PRO A 92 14.02 -6.21 -0.43
C PRO A 92 13.50 -7.62 -0.77
N ALA A 93 12.24 -7.73 -1.18
CA ALA A 93 11.62 -8.99 -1.58
C ALA A 93 11.38 -9.07 -3.11
N LYS A 94 12.23 -8.44 -3.91
CA LYS A 94 12.08 -8.43 -5.38
C LYS A 94 12.22 -9.82 -6.01
N ASP A 95 13.06 -10.68 -5.42
CA ASP A 95 13.43 -11.99 -5.96
C ASP A 95 12.73 -13.17 -5.27
N VAL A 96 11.94 -12.88 -4.21
CA VAL A 96 11.19 -13.87 -3.43
C VAL A 96 9.77 -13.40 -3.16
N SER A 97 8.88 -14.28 -2.73
CA SER A 97 7.58 -13.80 -2.27
C SER A 97 7.73 -12.95 -1.01
N LEU A 98 6.96 -11.87 -0.90
CA LEU A 98 6.99 -11.04 0.31
C LEU A 98 6.56 -11.84 1.55
N TYR A 99 5.67 -12.83 1.39
CA TYR A 99 5.29 -13.73 2.47
C TYR A 99 6.49 -14.51 3.01
N ASP A 100 7.28 -15.11 2.12
CA ASP A 100 8.46 -15.89 2.52
C ASP A 100 9.56 -14.99 3.08
N TYR A 101 9.74 -13.79 2.50
CA TYR A 101 10.66 -12.80 3.03
C TYR A 101 10.33 -12.45 4.49
N LEU A 102 9.09 -12.06 4.78
CA LEU A 102 8.64 -11.72 6.14
C LEU A 102 8.70 -12.89 7.12
N THR A 103 8.64 -14.12 6.63
CA THR A 103 8.78 -15.33 7.44
C THR A 103 10.21 -15.55 7.91
N THR A 104 11.20 -15.14 7.11
CA THR A 104 12.62 -15.50 7.31
C THR A 104 13.53 -14.32 7.61
N CYS A 105 13.12 -13.08 7.34
CA CYS A 105 13.93 -11.89 7.56
C CYS A 105 14.20 -11.65 9.06
N SER A 106 15.24 -10.89 9.36
CA SER A 106 15.54 -10.43 10.73
C SER A 106 14.51 -9.45 11.25
N ASP A 107 14.54 -9.14 12.54
CA ASP A 107 13.66 -8.13 13.14
C ASP A 107 13.95 -6.73 12.57
N GLU A 108 15.22 -6.42 12.34
CA GLU A 108 15.63 -5.14 11.72
C GLU A 108 15.10 -5.00 10.30
N GLU A 109 15.19 -6.04 9.48
CA GLU A 109 14.64 -6.07 8.13
C GLU A 109 13.11 -5.98 8.12
N TRP A 110 12.44 -6.65 9.07
CA TRP A 110 11.00 -6.51 9.25
C TRP A 110 10.61 -5.06 9.57
N LEU A 111 11.30 -4.43 10.53
CA LEU A 111 11.04 -3.05 10.94
C LEU A 111 11.28 -2.05 9.80
N ALA A 112 12.26 -2.32 8.95
CA ALA A 112 12.58 -1.44 7.82
C ALA A 112 11.44 -1.33 6.79
N ILE A 113 10.56 -2.34 6.71
CA ILE A 113 9.44 -2.38 5.76
C ILE A 113 8.07 -2.31 6.40
N TRP A 114 8.01 -2.20 7.72
CA TRP A 114 6.76 -2.27 8.48
C TRP A 114 5.78 -1.15 8.14
N GLY A 115 6.32 0.00 7.77
CA GLY A 115 5.56 1.22 7.52
C GLY A 115 5.33 2.01 8.80
N ASP A 116 4.72 3.17 8.64
CA ASP A 116 4.34 4.04 9.76
C ASP A 116 2.82 4.02 9.98
N SER A 117 2.40 4.52 11.13
CA SER A 117 1.01 4.82 11.43
C SER A 117 0.73 6.30 11.21
N TYR A 118 -0.46 6.61 10.71
CA TYR A 118 -0.89 7.97 10.36
C TYR A 118 -2.16 8.35 11.08
N GLN A 119 -2.40 9.65 11.22
CA GLN A 119 -3.55 10.18 11.91
C GLN A 119 -4.01 11.51 11.30
N GLY A 120 -5.30 11.61 11.03
CA GLY A 120 -5.88 12.83 10.47
C GLY A 120 -5.34 13.17 9.08
N ASP A 121 -5.10 14.45 8.86
CA ASP A 121 -4.54 15.01 7.63
C ASP A 121 -3.01 15.22 7.69
N ASN A 122 -2.36 14.72 8.75
CA ASN A 122 -0.92 14.80 8.86
C ASN A 122 -0.24 13.83 7.89
N PRO A 123 0.49 14.31 6.89
CA PRO A 123 1.16 13.45 5.92
C PRO A 123 2.38 12.72 6.49
N ASN A 124 2.85 13.10 7.67
CA ASN A 124 4.02 12.49 8.31
C ASN A 124 3.61 11.31 9.19
N GLY A 125 4.30 10.20 9.00
CA GLY A 125 4.13 9.01 9.82
C GLY A 125 4.53 9.24 11.27
N LEU A 126 3.70 8.75 12.19
CA LEU A 126 3.98 8.77 13.62
C LEU A 126 5.03 7.71 13.95
N LYS A 127 6.02 8.08 14.72
CA LYS A 127 7.12 7.18 15.06
C LYS A 127 6.80 6.39 16.33
N LEU A 128 6.98 5.08 16.24
CA LEU A 128 6.82 4.19 17.37
C LEU A 128 7.94 4.44 18.42
N ARG A 129 7.56 4.58 19.69
CA ARG A 129 8.44 4.81 20.84
C ARG A 129 8.05 3.91 21.99
N HIS A 130 8.95 3.81 22.98
CA HIS A 130 8.70 3.12 24.24
C HIS A 130 9.00 4.05 25.41
N ASN A 131 8.07 4.18 26.35
CA ASN A 131 8.17 5.10 27.49
C ASN A 131 8.70 4.44 28.77
N GLY A 132 9.22 3.22 28.69
CA GLY A 132 9.63 2.41 29.84
C GLY A 132 8.56 1.39 30.25
N THR A 133 7.29 1.61 29.88
CA THR A 133 6.18 0.72 30.23
C THR A 133 5.44 0.21 28.99
N SER A 134 5.17 1.09 28.05
CA SER A 134 4.35 0.78 26.87
C SER A 134 4.95 1.38 25.60
N PHE A 135 4.67 0.73 24.48
CA PHE A 135 4.87 1.34 23.16
C PHE A 135 3.75 2.34 22.88
N TYR A 136 4.09 3.41 22.21
CA TYR A 136 3.17 4.47 21.81
C TYR A 136 3.67 5.16 20.53
N TYR A 137 2.78 5.90 19.86
CA TYR A 137 3.17 6.72 18.71
C TYR A 137 3.45 8.15 19.15
N GLU A 138 4.68 8.60 18.95
CA GLU A 138 5.10 9.98 19.22
C GLU A 138 4.31 10.94 18.31
N GLY A 139 3.72 11.99 18.90
CA GLY A 139 2.87 12.94 18.20
C GLY A 139 1.41 12.51 18.07
N PHE A 140 1.00 11.39 18.67
CA PHE A 140 -0.39 10.98 18.71
C PHE A 140 -1.30 12.10 19.30
N ASN A 141 -2.37 12.42 18.57
CA ASN A 141 -3.34 13.43 18.99
C ASN A 141 -4.68 12.76 19.38
N GLN A 142 -4.94 12.67 20.69
CA GLN A 142 -6.17 12.08 21.20
C GLN A 142 -7.45 12.83 20.79
N ASN A 143 -7.33 14.11 20.44
CA ASN A 143 -8.44 14.96 20.05
C ASN A 143 -8.61 15.08 18.54
N ASN A 144 -7.87 14.27 17.76
CA ASN A 144 -8.03 14.30 16.31
C ASN A 144 -9.47 13.92 15.90
N ALA A 145 -10.08 14.79 15.10
CA ALA A 145 -11.43 14.62 14.57
C ALA A 145 -11.46 14.40 13.04
N VAL A 146 -10.30 14.44 12.38
CA VAL A 146 -10.20 14.28 10.94
C VAL A 146 -10.06 12.79 10.59
N PHE A 147 -11.00 12.28 9.82
CA PHE A 147 -10.91 10.93 9.26
C PHE A 147 -10.09 10.96 7.97
N ILE A 148 -9.04 10.14 7.90
CA ILE A 148 -8.24 10.00 6.67
C ILE A 148 -9.12 9.61 5.48
N GLY A 149 -10.11 8.73 5.67
CA GLY A 149 -11.01 8.29 4.62
C GLY A 149 -11.94 9.36 4.06
N ASN A 150 -12.10 10.50 4.74
CA ASN A 150 -12.90 11.64 4.28
C ASN A 150 -12.09 12.66 3.48
N LEU A 151 -10.76 12.52 3.45
CA LEU A 151 -9.90 13.36 2.64
C LEU A 151 -10.00 12.96 1.16
N PRO A 152 -9.60 13.86 0.22
CA PRO A 152 -9.43 13.45 -1.17
C PRO A 152 -8.55 12.21 -1.28
N VAL A 153 -8.89 11.26 -2.14
CA VAL A 153 -8.20 9.95 -2.24
C VAL A 153 -6.70 10.05 -2.46
N THR A 154 -6.24 11.15 -3.07
CA THR A 154 -4.83 11.42 -3.34
C THR A 154 -4.14 12.18 -2.22
N GLU A 155 -4.87 12.68 -1.21
CA GLU A 155 -4.29 13.55 -0.16
C GLU A 155 -3.23 12.82 0.66
N MET A 156 -3.50 11.58 1.02
CA MET A 156 -2.63 10.76 1.85
C MET A 156 -1.89 9.69 1.03
N ALA A 157 -1.41 10.05 -0.16
CA ALA A 157 -0.70 9.15 -1.07
C ALA A 157 0.34 9.91 -1.90
N PRO A 158 1.41 9.25 -2.37
CA PRO A 158 2.32 9.83 -3.35
C PRO A 158 1.65 10.06 -4.70
N ASP A 159 2.23 10.89 -5.55
CA ASP A 159 1.73 11.13 -6.90
C ASP A 159 1.60 9.84 -7.70
N GLY A 160 0.46 9.66 -8.39
CA GLY A 160 0.15 8.46 -9.14
C GLY A 160 -0.40 7.30 -8.29
N TYR A 161 -0.63 7.53 -7.00
CA TYR A 161 -1.26 6.59 -6.08
C TYR A 161 -2.42 7.24 -5.35
N GLN A 162 -3.27 6.42 -4.77
CA GLN A 162 -4.44 6.85 -4.03
C GLN A 162 -4.79 5.88 -2.90
N LEU A 163 -5.58 6.34 -1.95
CA LEU A 163 -6.20 5.46 -0.98
C LEU A 163 -7.16 4.49 -1.69
N PRO A 164 -7.17 3.22 -1.32
CA PRO A 164 -8.17 2.28 -1.82
C PRO A 164 -9.55 2.67 -1.31
N GLY A 165 -10.54 2.50 -2.16
CA GLY A 165 -11.94 2.73 -1.86
C GLY A 165 -12.77 1.45 -1.74
N ASP A 166 -14.08 1.62 -1.80
CA ASP A 166 -15.00 0.49 -1.70
C ASP A 166 -14.85 -0.50 -2.86
N GLU A 167 -14.57 0.01 -4.07
CA GLU A 167 -14.39 -0.83 -5.25
C GLU A 167 -13.24 -1.83 -5.07
N GLU A 168 -12.10 -1.37 -4.55
CA GLU A 168 -10.93 -2.22 -4.32
C GLU A 168 -11.19 -3.25 -3.21
N PHE A 169 -11.85 -2.84 -2.15
CA PHE A 169 -12.16 -3.71 -1.03
C PHE A 169 -13.33 -4.66 -1.27
N THR A 170 -14.29 -4.30 -2.13
CA THR A 170 -15.40 -5.21 -2.49
C THR A 170 -14.90 -6.50 -3.14
N LYS A 171 -13.71 -6.49 -3.74
CA LYS A 171 -13.07 -7.70 -4.27
C LYS A 171 -12.79 -8.74 -3.21
N PHE A 172 -12.69 -8.32 -1.95
CA PHE A 172 -12.47 -9.18 -0.78
C PHE A 172 -13.73 -9.38 0.09
N LYS A 173 -14.81 -8.63 -0.17
CA LYS A 173 -16.09 -8.79 0.55
C LYS A 173 -16.86 -10.03 0.09
N MET A 174 -17.68 -10.57 0.96
CA MET A 174 -18.73 -11.52 0.58
C MET A 174 -19.89 -10.76 -0.05
N ASP A 175 -20.56 -11.36 -1.05
CA ASP A 175 -21.67 -10.75 -1.81
C ASP A 175 -22.85 -10.23 -0.97
N HIS A 176 -22.91 -10.62 0.30
CA HIS A 176 -23.97 -10.23 1.22
C HIS A 176 -23.43 -9.50 2.47
N ALA A 177 -22.21 -9.03 2.42
CA ALA A 177 -21.59 -8.32 3.52
C ALA A 177 -22.25 -6.95 3.69
N THR A 178 -23.21 -6.88 4.57
CA THR A 178 -23.56 -5.62 5.22
C THR A 178 -22.36 -5.13 6.03
N SER A 179 -22.32 -3.87 6.39
CA SER A 179 -21.21 -3.17 7.06
C SER A 179 -20.57 -3.83 8.30
N SER A 180 -21.00 -5.03 8.67
CA SER A 180 -20.56 -5.76 9.87
C SER A 180 -20.25 -7.24 9.64
N THR A 181 -20.05 -7.68 8.40
CA THR A 181 -19.83 -9.12 8.16
C THR A 181 -18.37 -9.47 8.39
N ASP A 182 -18.13 -10.10 9.51
CA ASP A 182 -16.85 -10.66 9.87
C ASP A 182 -16.63 -11.97 9.11
N ILE A 183 -15.53 -12.06 8.38
CA ILE A 183 -15.09 -13.34 7.84
C ILE A 183 -14.15 -13.94 8.88
N ASN A 184 -14.62 -14.93 9.60
CA ASN A 184 -13.84 -15.63 10.60
C ASN A 184 -13.35 -16.96 10.04
N PHE A 185 -12.02 -17.12 10.02
CA PHE A 185 -11.38 -18.36 9.58
C PHE A 185 -11.27 -19.41 10.70
N GLY A 186 -11.81 -19.11 11.89
CA GLY A 186 -11.76 -19.97 13.04
C GLY A 186 -10.52 -19.79 13.92
N ASN A 187 -10.63 -20.24 15.15
CA ASN A 187 -9.55 -20.19 16.13
C ASN A 187 -8.39 -21.10 15.69
N GLY A 188 -7.20 -20.54 15.66
CA GLY A 188 -5.97 -21.29 15.32
C GLY A 188 -5.82 -21.65 13.84
N ALA A 189 -6.72 -21.21 12.96
CA ALA A 189 -6.59 -21.46 11.55
C ALA A 189 -5.39 -20.69 10.97
N THR A 190 -4.44 -21.41 10.42
CA THR A 190 -3.30 -20.83 9.68
C THR A 190 -3.64 -20.59 8.22
N ASN A 191 -4.69 -21.25 7.72
CA ASN A 191 -5.17 -21.15 6.36
C ASN A 191 -6.71 -21.21 6.34
N GLY A 192 -7.29 -20.50 5.41
CA GLY A 192 -8.72 -20.50 5.18
C GLY A 192 -9.08 -20.04 3.78
N TYR A 193 -10.36 -20.04 3.48
CA TYR A 193 -10.86 -19.46 2.24
C TYR A 193 -12.30 -18.98 2.43
N TRP A 194 -12.71 -18.07 1.56
CA TRP A 194 -14.12 -17.71 1.35
C TRP A 194 -14.40 -17.54 -0.13
N THR A 195 -15.65 -17.43 -0.49
CA THR A 195 -16.07 -17.26 -1.89
C THR A 195 -16.82 -15.96 -2.04
N GLN A 196 -16.44 -15.17 -3.01
CA GLN A 196 -17.11 -13.95 -3.41
C GLN A 196 -17.28 -13.91 -4.93
N ALA A 197 -18.47 -13.53 -5.41
CA ALA A 197 -18.77 -13.41 -6.84
C ALA A 197 -18.24 -14.60 -7.65
N ARG A 198 -18.40 -15.82 -7.12
CA ARG A 198 -17.88 -17.10 -7.68
C ARG A 198 -16.35 -17.21 -7.72
N LYS A 199 -15.62 -16.30 -7.09
CA LYS A 199 -14.16 -16.40 -6.94
C LYS A 199 -13.83 -16.91 -5.55
N ARG A 200 -12.90 -17.85 -5.50
CA ARG A 200 -12.35 -18.31 -4.24
C ARG A 200 -11.24 -17.37 -3.79
N ILE A 201 -11.27 -17.01 -2.51
CA ILE A 201 -10.26 -16.16 -1.88
C ILE A 201 -9.58 -17.00 -0.81
N ASN A 202 -8.28 -17.20 -0.97
CA ASN A 202 -7.47 -17.97 -0.05
C ASN A 202 -6.72 -17.02 0.87
N ILE A 203 -6.60 -17.42 2.13
CA ILE A 203 -5.79 -16.73 3.13
C ILE A 203 -4.79 -17.69 3.76
N LYS A 204 -3.60 -17.17 4.02
CA LYS A 204 -2.53 -17.88 4.73
C LYS A 204 -1.93 -16.93 5.74
N ASN A 205 -1.73 -17.40 6.95
CA ASN A 205 -1.25 -16.56 8.06
C ASN A 205 0.08 -17.07 8.59
N TYR A 206 0.89 -16.14 9.06
CA TYR A 206 2.10 -16.43 9.79
C TYR A 206 2.19 -15.52 11.02
N GLU A 207 2.68 -16.08 12.13
CA GLU A 207 2.97 -15.36 13.36
C GLU A 207 4.47 -15.45 13.66
N ARG A 208 5.09 -14.30 13.78
CA ARG A 208 6.40 -14.19 14.45
C ARG A 208 6.13 -13.99 15.93
N ALA A 209 6.52 -14.96 16.75
CA ALA A 209 6.15 -15.04 18.17
C ALA A 209 6.61 -13.83 18.98
N ASN A 210 7.73 -13.24 18.63
CA ASN A 210 8.24 -12.03 19.25
C ASN A 210 8.99 -11.19 18.22
N LEU A 211 8.72 -9.87 18.22
CA LEU A 211 9.50 -8.87 17.51
C LEU A 211 10.21 -8.01 18.56
N GLU A 212 11.50 -7.81 18.39
CA GLU A 212 12.27 -6.92 19.25
C GLU A 212 12.51 -5.57 18.60
N ILE A 213 12.28 -4.49 19.34
CA ILE A 213 12.53 -3.11 18.91
C ILE A 213 13.51 -2.48 19.88
N ASN A 214 14.73 -2.21 19.43
CA ASN A 214 15.82 -1.68 20.26
C ASN A 214 16.04 -2.51 21.55
N GLY A 215 15.99 -3.83 21.46
CA GLY A 215 16.18 -4.74 22.58
C GLY A 215 14.98 -4.85 23.53
N ILE A 216 13.84 -4.28 23.17
CA ILE A 216 12.60 -4.37 23.94
C ILE A 216 11.60 -5.23 23.18
N SER A 217 11.05 -6.24 23.84
CA SER A 217 10.03 -7.09 23.26
C SER A 217 8.77 -6.30 22.93
N TYR A 218 8.45 -6.20 21.63
CA TYR A 218 7.19 -5.65 21.16
C TYR A 218 6.06 -6.67 21.33
N GLY A 219 6.36 -7.93 21.14
CA GLY A 219 5.44 -9.05 21.21
C GLY A 219 5.22 -9.69 19.83
N PRO A 220 4.19 -10.53 19.71
CA PRO A 220 3.92 -11.23 18.46
C PRO A 220 3.48 -10.26 17.35
N VAL A 221 3.95 -10.53 16.14
CA VAL A 221 3.52 -9.83 14.92
C VAL A 221 3.06 -10.83 13.88
N HIS A 222 2.14 -10.39 13.03
CA HIS A 222 1.52 -11.26 12.05
C HIS A 222 1.68 -10.68 10.65
N HIS A 223 1.75 -11.56 9.67
CA HIS A 223 1.48 -11.21 8.29
C HIS A 223 0.54 -12.22 7.64
N HIS A 224 -0.23 -11.75 6.71
CA HIS A 224 -1.28 -12.51 6.06
C HIS A 224 -1.11 -12.42 4.54
N SER A 225 -1.18 -13.55 3.87
CA SER A 225 -1.32 -13.61 2.43
C SER A 225 -2.80 -13.72 2.08
N VAL A 226 -3.27 -12.87 1.19
CA VAL A 226 -4.62 -12.93 0.62
C VAL A 226 -4.50 -13.08 -0.88
N LYS A 227 -5.11 -14.13 -1.43
CA LYS A 227 -5.05 -14.42 -2.86
C LYS A 227 -6.42 -14.76 -3.41
N ILE A 228 -6.86 -13.99 -4.41
CA ILE A 228 -8.05 -14.26 -5.18
C ILE A 228 -7.69 -15.28 -6.27
N GLU A 229 -8.43 -16.40 -6.37
CA GLU A 229 -8.25 -17.38 -7.46
C GLU A 229 -8.75 -16.79 -8.78
N SER A 230 -7.90 -16.04 -9.44
CA SER A 230 -8.10 -15.57 -10.81
C SER A 230 -6.79 -15.63 -11.58
N ALA A 231 -6.87 -15.70 -12.91
CA ALA A 231 -5.69 -15.81 -13.77
C ALA A 231 -4.72 -14.61 -13.64
N ASN A 232 -5.20 -13.47 -13.18
CA ASN A 232 -4.45 -12.20 -13.10
C ASN A 232 -4.25 -11.72 -11.67
N SER A 233 -4.41 -12.59 -10.65
CA SER A 233 -4.27 -12.19 -9.25
C SER A 233 -3.02 -12.79 -8.62
N THR A 234 -2.19 -11.92 -8.04
CA THR A 234 -1.07 -12.29 -7.19
C THR A 234 -1.45 -12.17 -5.72
N GLU A 235 -0.60 -12.68 -4.83
CA GLU A 235 -0.80 -12.54 -3.39
C GLU A 235 -0.64 -11.08 -2.96
N LEU A 236 -1.59 -10.60 -2.15
CA LEU A 236 -1.45 -9.38 -1.37
C LEU A 236 -1.05 -9.75 0.06
N ILE A 237 0.10 -9.27 0.50
CA ILE A 237 0.59 -9.54 1.84
C ILE A 237 0.26 -8.37 2.75
N LEU A 238 -0.41 -8.67 3.85
CA LEU A 238 -0.93 -7.70 4.81
C LEU A 238 -0.15 -7.82 6.12
N PHE A 239 0.36 -6.70 6.58
CA PHE A 239 1.11 -6.57 7.83
C PHE A 239 1.12 -5.11 8.25
N GLY A 240 1.50 -4.82 9.48
CA GLY A 240 1.59 -3.43 9.93
C GLY A 240 1.90 -3.28 11.41
N PRO A 241 2.20 -2.06 11.84
CA PRO A 241 2.67 -1.76 13.19
C PRO A 241 1.56 -1.70 14.26
N GLY A 242 0.33 -2.05 13.93
CA GLY A 242 -0.78 -1.92 14.86
C GLY A 242 -1.36 -0.49 14.89
N ALA A 243 -2.22 -0.22 15.87
CA ALA A 243 -2.91 1.05 15.99
C ALA A 243 -2.98 1.52 17.44
N GLN A 244 -3.06 2.83 17.65
CA GLN A 244 -3.25 3.47 18.93
C GLN A 244 -4.54 4.28 18.92
N THR A 245 -5.34 4.20 20.01
CA THR A 245 -6.59 4.93 20.17
C THR A 245 -6.59 5.87 21.37
N TYR A 246 -5.68 5.68 22.33
CA TYR A 246 -5.51 6.52 23.51
C TYR A 246 -4.08 7.01 23.69
N GLY A 247 -3.93 8.13 24.40
CA GLY A 247 -2.68 8.90 24.46
C GLY A 247 -1.52 8.24 25.18
N ASP A 248 -1.77 7.27 26.07
CA ASP A 248 -0.74 6.61 26.86
C ASP A 248 -0.18 5.33 26.22
N GLY A 249 -0.75 4.92 25.09
CA GLY A 249 -0.38 3.67 24.41
C GLY A 249 -0.86 2.39 25.14
N SER A 250 -1.62 2.54 26.25
CA SER A 250 -2.08 1.39 27.04
C SER A 250 -3.04 0.49 26.27
N ASP A 251 -3.71 1.02 25.27
CA ASP A 251 -4.63 0.31 24.39
C ASP A 251 -4.07 0.09 22.98
N MET A 252 -2.77 0.17 22.82
CA MET A 252 -2.14 -0.06 21.54
C MET A 252 -2.45 -1.47 21.06
N PHE A 253 -3.17 -1.55 19.96
CA PHE A 253 -3.40 -2.80 19.24
C PHE A 253 -2.12 -3.17 18.50
N LYS A 254 -1.20 -3.84 19.19
CA LYS A 254 0.06 -4.26 18.60
C LYS A 254 -0.26 -5.16 17.42
N SER A 255 0.31 -4.93 16.30
CA SER A 255 0.31 -5.70 15.04
C SER A 255 -0.81 -6.75 14.78
N LEU A 256 -1.67 -6.98 15.75
CA LEU A 256 -2.85 -7.83 15.65
C LEU A 256 -3.92 -7.20 14.76
N TYR A 257 -3.87 -5.87 14.63
CA TYR A 257 -4.84 -5.11 13.88
C TYR A 257 -4.12 -4.28 12.82
N ILE A 258 -4.38 -4.60 11.59
CA ILE A 258 -3.99 -3.77 10.47
C ILE A 258 -5.20 -2.92 10.11
N ILE A 259 -5.24 -1.70 10.64
CA ILE A 259 -6.31 -0.75 10.34
C ILE A 259 -5.85 0.08 9.17
N TRP A 260 -6.45 -0.14 8.01
CA TRP A 260 -6.13 0.62 6.83
C TRP A 260 -6.98 1.87 6.71
N ALA A 261 -6.33 2.94 6.28
CA ALA A 261 -7.04 4.07 5.74
C ALA A 261 -7.67 3.66 4.40
N SER A 262 -8.94 3.95 4.24
CA SER A 262 -9.67 3.77 2.99
C SER A 262 -10.56 4.96 2.72
N HIS A 263 -10.74 5.28 1.45
CA HIS A 263 -11.75 6.26 1.06
C HIS A 263 -13.10 5.54 0.94
N PHE A 264 -13.88 5.62 2.02
CA PHE A 264 -15.19 5.02 2.10
C PHE A 264 -16.18 6.02 2.68
N ASN A 265 -17.41 6.05 2.17
CA ASN A 265 -18.47 6.88 2.69
C ASN A 265 -18.65 6.59 4.19
N ASP A 266 -18.76 7.63 5.01
CA ASP A 266 -19.04 7.59 6.45
C ASP A 266 -17.86 7.23 7.38
N GLY A 267 -16.62 7.37 6.93
CA GLY A 267 -15.44 7.22 7.82
C GLY A 267 -15.16 5.78 8.23
N PHE A 268 -15.64 4.79 7.47
CA PHE A 268 -15.32 3.39 7.69
C PHE A 268 -13.86 3.11 7.40
N THR A 269 -13.29 2.23 8.18
CA THR A 269 -11.94 1.71 8.00
C THR A 269 -12.02 0.22 7.72
N TRP A 270 -11.32 -0.24 6.72
CA TRP A 270 -11.15 -1.66 6.51
C TRP A 270 -10.11 -2.20 7.47
N LEU A 271 -10.41 -3.35 8.02
CA LEU A 271 -9.63 -3.96 9.08
C LEU A 271 -9.36 -5.41 8.72
N MET A 272 -8.10 -5.80 8.86
CA MET A 272 -7.75 -7.19 9.03
C MET A 272 -7.24 -7.40 10.44
N GLU A 273 -7.90 -8.26 11.18
CA GLU A 273 -7.47 -8.68 12.49
C GLU A 273 -6.80 -10.05 12.40
N GLY A 274 -5.51 -10.10 12.77
CA GLY A 274 -4.91 -11.34 13.24
C GLY A 274 -5.03 -11.33 14.76
N TYR A 275 -5.86 -12.20 15.31
CA TYR A 275 -6.21 -12.15 16.73
C TYR A 275 -5.70 -13.37 17.48
N ALA A 276 -4.80 -13.14 18.43
CA ALA A 276 -4.45 -14.14 19.42
C ALA A 276 -5.18 -13.82 20.72
N THR A 277 -6.20 -14.58 21.08
CA THR A 277 -6.81 -14.54 22.40
C THR A 277 -6.19 -15.60 23.28
N SER A 278 -6.43 -15.49 24.60
CA SER A 278 -6.16 -16.58 25.57
C SER A 278 -6.87 -17.89 25.22
N THR A 279 -7.85 -17.86 24.33
CA THR A 279 -8.70 -18.99 23.91
C THR A 279 -8.45 -19.47 22.48
N GLY A 280 -7.55 -18.80 21.72
CA GLY A 280 -7.26 -19.19 20.35
C GLY A 280 -6.92 -18.00 19.45
N LYS A 281 -6.46 -18.32 18.23
CA LYS A 281 -6.16 -17.33 17.19
C LYS A 281 -7.36 -17.21 16.25
N GLY A 282 -7.91 -16.01 16.17
CA GLY A 282 -8.93 -15.68 15.17
C GLY A 282 -8.30 -14.86 14.05
N ASN A 283 -8.72 -15.11 12.84
CA ASN A 283 -8.34 -14.31 11.67
C ASN A 283 -9.60 -13.70 11.09
N TRP A 284 -9.64 -12.40 11.07
CA TRP A 284 -10.81 -11.64 10.69
C TRP A 284 -10.49 -10.72 9.54
N PHE A 285 -11.35 -10.69 8.57
CA PHE A 285 -11.36 -9.66 7.54
C PHE A 285 -12.69 -8.96 7.60
N LYS A 286 -12.74 -7.76 8.11
CA LYS A 286 -13.98 -7.03 8.36
C LYS A 286 -13.87 -5.54 8.07
N THR A 287 -15.01 -4.90 7.89
CA THR A 287 -15.14 -3.46 8.04
C THR A 287 -15.49 -3.13 9.48
N ALA A 288 -14.82 -2.15 10.04
CA ALA A 288 -15.13 -1.63 11.35
C ALA A 288 -15.04 -0.11 11.34
N THR A 289 -15.82 0.52 12.20
CA THR A 289 -15.73 1.96 12.44
C THR A 289 -14.83 2.19 13.63
N TYR A 290 -13.74 2.92 13.39
CA TYR A 290 -12.85 3.38 14.46
C TYR A 290 -12.92 4.89 14.58
N PRO A 291 -12.76 5.45 15.79
CA PRO A 291 -12.73 6.91 15.97
C PRO A 291 -11.66 7.57 15.10
N ALA A 292 -11.89 8.82 14.70
CA ALA A 292 -10.93 9.59 13.91
C ALA A 292 -9.55 9.68 14.58
N ARG A 293 -9.51 9.64 15.92
CA ARG A 293 -8.26 9.64 16.69
C ARG A 293 -7.44 8.36 16.55
N CYS A 294 -8.04 7.25 16.10
CA CYS A 294 -7.29 6.00 15.91
C CYS A 294 -6.25 6.17 14.80
N THR A 295 -5.02 5.70 15.05
CA THR A 295 -3.99 5.69 14.02
C THR A 295 -4.24 4.58 13.00
N ARG A 296 -3.76 4.75 11.78
CA ARG A 296 -3.98 3.83 10.66
C ARG A 296 -2.72 3.66 9.84
N VAL A 297 -2.50 2.47 9.33
CA VAL A 297 -1.52 2.27 8.25
C VAL A 297 -2.14 2.64 6.91
N ILE A 298 -1.31 3.09 5.99
CA ILE A 298 -1.73 3.42 4.63
C ILE A 298 -1.10 2.42 3.67
N ARG A 299 -1.95 1.71 2.93
CA ARG A 299 -1.58 0.87 1.81
C ARG A 299 -2.29 1.40 0.57
N CYS A 300 -1.53 2.00 -0.33
CA CYS A 300 -2.09 2.62 -1.52
C CYS A 300 -2.38 1.62 -2.63
N VAL A 301 -3.22 2.04 -3.54
CA VAL A 301 -3.36 1.47 -4.88
C VAL A 301 -2.85 2.46 -5.91
N LYS A 302 -2.39 1.95 -7.05
CA LYS A 302 -2.00 2.80 -8.17
C LYS A 302 -3.25 3.45 -8.75
N THR A 303 -3.21 4.77 -8.94
CA THR A 303 -4.31 5.48 -9.58
C THR A 303 -4.49 4.95 -11.00
N PRO A 304 -5.70 4.54 -11.38
CA PRO A 304 -5.98 4.19 -12.77
C PRO A 304 -5.71 5.38 -13.69
N VAL A 305 -4.96 5.13 -14.77
CA VAL A 305 -4.71 6.15 -15.79
C VAL A 305 -5.28 5.65 -17.10
N GLU A 306 -6.22 6.41 -17.64
CA GLU A 306 -6.69 6.19 -18.99
C GLU A 306 -5.66 6.76 -19.97
N TYR A 307 -5.18 5.92 -20.89
CA TYR A 307 -4.42 6.38 -22.03
C TYR A 307 -5.37 6.71 -23.15
N ILE A 308 -5.38 7.96 -23.55
CA ILE A 308 -6.00 8.35 -24.80
C ILE A 308 -4.96 8.08 -25.89
N TYR A 309 -5.13 7.00 -26.61
CA TYR A 309 -4.41 6.76 -27.86
C TYR A 309 -5.21 7.43 -28.98
N ASN A 310 -4.80 8.61 -29.39
CA ASN A 310 -5.25 9.22 -30.63
C ASN A 310 -4.24 8.95 -31.75
#